data_76f50b1025a3152881b62a97b15c3824
#
_entry.id   76f50b1025a3152881b62a97b15c3824
#
_cell.length_a   1.000
_cell.length_b   1.000
_cell.length_c   1.000
_cell.angle_alpha   90.00
_cell.angle_beta   90.00
_cell.angle_gamma   90.00
#
_symmetry.space_group_name_H-M   'P 1'
#
loop_
_entity.id
_entity.type
_entity.pdbx_description
1 polymer ?
#
loop_
_entity_poly.entity_id
_entity_poly.type
_entity_poly.pdbx_seq_one_letter_code
_entity_poly.pdbx_strand_id
1 'polypeptide(L)'
;FKGFLLLLKRESKSVSLYLVIFIAMAIVVQFSMGDNQPTAVFKSSETRIAIEDQDQSALSKSLVSYLKQTQSVKSDLDISTPDRIQENLYYSNVYSVIKIPEGFEKAYFDKQTPLTLINKPGFDSTYVTNQVNDFLKSVKVLHESGDSVAQAVQKVERYDNQKSKVTLIAKNKSGGEMPFHNYLFQYLPYILISMTSYSLGIILIIYAEPDKKRRMLCAPVSY
;
A
#
# COMPACT_ATOMS: atom_id res chain seq x y z
N PHE A 1 -0.56 42.75 19.79
CA PHE A 1 0.19 42.28 18.63
C PHE A 1 1.72 42.60 18.75
N LYS A 2 2.11 43.84 19.09
CA LYS A 2 3.54 44.24 19.27
C LYS A 2 4.25 43.37 20.31
N GLY A 3 3.61 43.08 21.47
CA GLY A 3 4.19 42.24 22.53
C GLY A 3 4.44 40.81 22.06
N PHE A 4 3.55 40.26 21.27
CA PHE A 4 3.71 38.94 20.67
C PHE A 4 4.95 38.86 19.76
N LEU A 5 5.12 39.85 18.87
CA LEU A 5 6.29 39.92 17.98
C LEU A 5 7.61 40.10 18.72
N LEU A 6 7.61 40.86 19.79
CA LEU A 6 8.81 41.04 20.64
C LEU A 6 9.20 39.73 21.35
N LEU A 7 8.22 38.97 21.87
CA LEU A 7 8.49 37.66 22.48
C LEU A 7 8.99 36.66 21.45
N LEU A 8 8.37 36.64 20.28
CA LEU A 8 8.81 35.77 19.17
C LEU A 8 10.22 36.10 18.71
N LYS A 9 10.59 37.37 18.65
CA LYS A 9 11.97 37.83 18.36
C LYS A 9 12.96 37.43 19.46
N ARG A 10 12.55 37.46 20.71
CA ARG A 10 13.39 37.03 21.85
C ARG A 10 13.66 35.54 21.80
N GLU A 11 12.64 34.72 21.45
CA GLU A 11 12.74 33.27 21.36
C GLU A 11 13.14 32.77 19.96
N SER A 12 13.55 33.68 19.08
CA SER A 12 13.88 33.36 17.67
C SER A 12 14.91 32.26 17.52
N LYS A 13 15.85 32.12 18.46
CA LYS A 13 16.87 31.05 18.44
C LYS A 13 16.24 29.67 18.58
N SER A 14 15.30 29.50 19.52
CA SER A 14 14.59 28.25 19.75
C SER A 14 13.68 27.89 18.56
N VAL A 15 12.97 28.88 18.04
CA VAL A 15 12.13 28.71 16.87
C VAL A 15 12.94 28.37 15.61
N SER A 16 14.08 29.04 15.41
CA SER A 16 15.00 28.78 14.31
C SER A 16 15.63 27.39 14.40
N LEU A 17 16.04 26.96 15.59
CA LEU A 17 16.57 25.62 15.82
C LEU A 17 15.54 24.54 15.44
N TYR A 18 14.29 24.74 15.85
CA TYR A 18 13.20 23.82 15.54
C TYR A 18 12.96 23.72 14.03
N LEU A 19 12.96 24.86 13.34
CA LEU A 19 12.84 24.92 11.88
C LEU A 19 13.98 24.16 11.18
N VAL A 20 15.22 24.34 11.62
CA VAL A 20 16.39 23.65 11.08
C VAL A 20 16.28 22.14 11.27
N ILE A 21 15.83 21.67 12.45
CA ILE A 21 15.60 20.23 12.69
C ILE A 21 14.55 19.67 11.75
N PHE A 22 13.43 20.39 11.53
CA PHE A 22 12.38 19.93 10.62
C PHE A 22 12.84 19.87 9.16
N ILE A 23 13.60 20.88 8.71
CA ILE A 23 14.18 20.88 7.36
C ILE A 23 15.17 19.72 7.21
N ALA A 24 16.04 19.50 8.19
CA ALA A 24 16.99 18.40 8.18
C ALA A 24 16.26 17.04 8.11
N MET A 25 15.19 16.88 8.91
CA MET A 25 14.37 15.67 8.90
C MET A 25 13.68 15.46 7.56
N ALA A 26 13.14 16.51 6.94
CA ALA A 26 12.54 16.44 5.61
C ALA A 26 13.56 16.00 4.56
N ILE A 27 14.79 16.49 4.64
CA ILE A 27 15.90 16.10 3.76
C ILE A 27 16.26 14.62 3.98
N VAL A 28 16.39 14.17 5.23
CA VAL A 28 16.70 12.77 5.56
C VAL A 28 15.63 11.83 5.03
N VAL A 29 14.35 12.14 5.24
CA VAL A 29 13.23 11.36 4.72
C VAL A 29 13.28 11.30 3.19
N GLN A 30 13.60 12.40 2.54
CA GLN A 30 13.75 12.46 1.09
C GLN A 30 14.86 11.53 0.58
N PHE A 31 16.02 11.55 1.19
CA PHE A 31 17.13 10.67 0.82
C PHE A 31 16.82 9.20 1.11
N SER A 32 16.12 8.92 2.20
CA SER A 32 15.71 7.55 2.56
C SER A 32 14.66 6.98 1.60
N MET A 33 13.79 7.82 1.04
CA MET A 33 12.77 7.39 0.06
C MET A 33 13.25 7.48 -1.39
N GLY A 34 14.33 8.19 -1.65
CA GLY A 34 14.83 8.46 -3.00
C GLY A 34 15.34 7.23 -3.75
N ASP A 35 15.81 6.20 -3.04
CA ASP A 35 16.27 4.95 -3.65
C ASP A 35 15.12 3.99 -4.04
N ASN A 36 13.91 4.24 -3.53
CA ASN A 36 12.70 3.52 -3.91
C ASN A 36 11.91 4.26 -5.00
N GLN A 37 12.61 4.82 -5.99
CA GLN A 37 11.93 5.38 -7.15
C GLN A 37 11.07 4.28 -7.80
N PRO A 38 9.74 4.45 -7.91
CA PRO A 38 8.97 3.56 -8.74
C PRO A 38 9.53 3.69 -10.16
N THR A 39 10.35 2.73 -10.54
CA THR A 39 10.76 2.61 -11.94
C THR A 39 9.47 2.68 -12.77
N ALA A 40 9.47 3.44 -13.86
CA ALA A 40 8.33 3.59 -14.78
C ALA A 40 7.86 2.26 -15.42
N VAL A 41 8.40 1.15 -14.95
CA VAL A 41 7.98 -0.21 -15.21
C VAL A 41 7.11 -0.65 -14.04
N PHE A 42 5.83 -0.83 -14.29
CA PHE A 42 4.93 -1.48 -13.33
C PHE A 42 5.55 -2.82 -12.91
N LYS A 43 6.09 -2.88 -11.69
CA LYS A 43 6.52 -4.13 -11.09
C LYS A 43 5.34 -4.63 -10.28
N SER A 44 4.76 -5.73 -10.73
CA SER A 44 3.71 -6.43 -9.97
C SER A 44 4.21 -6.68 -8.55
N SER A 45 3.48 -6.21 -7.57
CA SER A 45 3.79 -6.47 -6.17
C SER A 45 3.47 -7.93 -5.87
N GLU A 46 4.48 -8.71 -5.46
CA GLU A 46 4.28 -10.08 -5.02
C GLU A 46 3.52 -10.08 -3.70
N THR A 47 2.29 -10.56 -3.72
CA THR A 47 1.44 -10.70 -2.53
C THR A 47 1.64 -12.07 -1.90
N ARG A 48 1.70 -12.13 -0.57
CA ARG A 48 1.79 -13.40 0.16
C ARG A 48 0.45 -14.10 0.16
N ILE A 49 0.39 -15.31 -0.41
CA ILE A 49 -0.81 -16.13 -0.52
C ILE A 49 -0.54 -17.55 -0.02
N ALA A 50 -1.60 -18.26 0.38
CA ALA A 50 -1.56 -19.69 0.63
C ALA A 50 -2.53 -20.40 -0.31
N ILE A 51 -2.15 -21.60 -0.78
CA ILE A 51 -2.93 -22.37 -1.74
C ILE A 51 -3.06 -23.80 -1.22
N GLU A 52 -4.29 -24.31 -1.24
CA GLU A 52 -4.63 -25.71 -0.99
C GLU A 52 -5.29 -26.27 -2.27
N ASP A 53 -4.59 -27.17 -2.95
CA ASP A 53 -5.08 -27.81 -4.19
C ASP A 53 -5.40 -29.27 -3.93
N GLN A 54 -6.70 -29.59 -3.90
CA GLN A 54 -7.23 -30.94 -3.73
C GLN A 54 -7.62 -31.59 -5.07
N ASP A 55 -7.77 -30.79 -6.15
CA ASP A 55 -8.22 -31.27 -7.45
C ASP A 55 -7.10 -31.93 -8.28
N GLN A 56 -5.92 -31.35 -8.25
CA GLN A 56 -4.73 -31.84 -8.96
C GLN A 56 -4.93 -32.08 -10.48
N SER A 57 -5.95 -31.45 -11.07
CA SER A 57 -6.22 -31.46 -12.50
C SER A 57 -5.19 -30.67 -13.31
N ALA A 58 -5.31 -30.70 -14.64
CA ALA A 58 -4.47 -29.88 -15.51
C ALA A 58 -4.71 -28.38 -15.26
N LEU A 59 -5.96 -27.98 -15.07
CA LEU A 59 -6.34 -26.59 -14.79
C LEU A 59 -5.83 -26.11 -13.43
N SER A 60 -6.01 -26.91 -12.36
CA SER A 60 -5.58 -26.52 -11.01
C SER A 60 -4.07 -26.41 -10.92
N LYS A 61 -3.32 -27.37 -11.44
CA LYS A 61 -1.86 -27.35 -11.47
C LYS A 61 -1.29 -26.14 -12.21
N SER A 62 -1.89 -25.79 -13.34
CA SER A 62 -1.46 -24.61 -14.09
C SER A 62 -1.78 -23.31 -13.36
N LEU A 63 -2.97 -23.20 -12.76
CA LEU A 63 -3.31 -22.05 -11.92
C LEU A 63 -2.31 -21.89 -10.75
N VAL A 64 -1.97 -22.99 -10.07
CA VAL A 64 -0.99 -22.99 -8.98
C VAL A 64 0.41 -22.60 -9.50
N SER A 65 0.81 -23.10 -10.66
CA SER A 65 2.09 -22.74 -11.31
C SER A 65 2.13 -21.25 -11.65
N TYR A 66 1.09 -20.71 -12.24
CA TYR A 66 0.93 -19.30 -12.55
C TYR A 66 1.04 -18.42 -11.29
N LEU A 67 0.31 -18.79 -10.23
CA LEU A 67 0.35 -18.06 -8.98
C LEU A 67 1.71 -18.12 -8.27
N LYS A 68 2.43 -19.25 -8.36
CA LYS A 68 3.81 -19.36 -7.85
C LYS A 68 4.81 -18.47 -8.59
N GLN A 69 4.57 -18.19 -9.86
CA GLN A 69 5.44 -17.30 -10.66
C GLN A 69 5.14 -15.81 -10.42
N THR A 70 3.91 -15.48 -10.06
CA THR A 70 3.45 -14.09 -9.94
C THR A 70 3.30 -13.60 -8.50
N GLN A 71 3.19 -14.54 -7.54
CA GLN A 71 2.93 -14.26 -6.13
C GLN A 71 3.89 -15.02 -5.21
N SER A 72 4.01 -14.54 -3.97
CA SER A 72 4.78 -15.23 -2.92
C SER A 72 3.92 -16.29 -2.23
N VAL A 73 3.96 -17.53 -2.73
CA VAL A 73 3.18 -18.64 -2.15
C VAL A 73 3.86 -19.15 -0.89
N LYS A 74 3.15 -19.12 0.23
CA LYS A 74 3.55 -19.68 1.53
C LYS A 74 2.96 -21.07 1.67
N SER A 75 3.81 -22.09 1.65
CA SER A 75 3.43 -23.51 1.82
C SER A 75 3.66 -24.05 3.23
N ASP A 76 4.30 -23.26 4.09
CA ASP A 76 4.66 -23.61 5.47
C ASP A 76 3.58 -23.25 6.49
N LEU A 77 2.47 -22.65 6.04
CA LEU A 77 1.40 -22.19 6.92
C LEU A 77 0.30 -23.24 7.06
N ASP A 78 -0.16 -23.44 8.31
CA ASP A 78 -1.33 -24.26 8.58
C ASP A 78 -2.62 -23.52 8.18
N ILE A 79 -3.32 -24.05 7.17
CA ILE A 79 -4.58 -23.54 6.66
C ILE A 79 -5.69 -24.62 6.72
N SER A 80 -5.50 -25.64 7.56
CA SER A 80 -6.40 -26.79 7.64
C SER A 80 -7.76 -26.45 8.25
N THR A 81 -7.79 -25.50 9.19
CA THR A 81 -9.04 -25.10 9.88
C THR A 81 -9.40 -23.64 9.61
N PRO A 82 -10.70 -23.28 9.66
CA PRO A 82 -11.13 -21.89 9.50
C PRO A 82 -10.44 -20.92 10.48
N ASP A 83 -10.23 -21.35 11.73
CA ASP A 83 -9.59 -20.53 12.75
C ASP A 83 -8.13 -20.23 12.41
N ARG A 84 -7.38 -21.23 11.90
CA ARG A 84 -6.01 -21.04 11.44
C ARG A 84 -5.92 -20.12 10.22
N ILE A 85 -6.87 -20.24 9.31
CA ILE A 85 -6.96 -19.33 8.17
C ILE A 85 -7.20 -17.89 8.66
N GLN A 86 -8.16 -17.69 9.57
CA GLN A 86 -8.46 -16.38 10.12
C GLN A 86 -7.26 -15.79 10.88
N GLU A 87 -6.55 -16.60 11.67
CA GLU A 87 -5.33 -16.21 12.38
C GLU A 87 -4.24 -15.73 11.38
N ASN A 88 -3.97 -16.49 10.33
CA ASN A 88 -2.97 -16.15 9.31
C ASN A 88 -3.33 -14.87 8.55
N LEU A 89 -4.61 -14.64 8.25
CA LEU A 89 -5.09 -13.41 7.64
C LEU A 89 -5.01 -12.21 8.60
N TYR A 90 -5.35 -12.42 9.89
CA TYR A 90 -5.30 -11.38 10.90
C TYR A 90 -3.89 -10.85 11.11
N TYR A 91 -2.91 -11.74 11.31
CA TYR A 91 -1.50 -11.36 11.47
C TYR A 91 -0.80 -10.98 10.17
N SER A 92 -1.52 -10.99 9.04
CA SER A 92 -0.97 -10.67 7.71
C SER A 92 0.18 -11.61 7.29
N ASN A 93 0.18 -12.85 7.76
CA ASN A 93 1.07 -13.88 7.27
C ASN A 93 0.81 -14.14 5.78
N VAL A 94 -0.48 -14.15 5.41
CA VAL A 94 -0.98 -14.13 4.03
C VAL A 94 -2.12 -13.13 3.88
N TYR A 95 -2.37 -12.69 2.65
CA TYR A 95 -3.46 -11.78 2.30
C TYR A 95 -4.64 -12.49 1.63
N SER A 96 -4.37 -13.66 1.03
CA SER A 96 -5.41 -14.49 0.40
C SER A 96 -5.09 -15.96 0.64
N VAL A 97 -6.14 -16.73 0.89
CA VAL A 97 -6.10 -18.19 0.93
C VAL A 97 -7.00 -18.72 -0.18
N ILE A 98 -6.44 -19.57 -1.03
CA ILE A 98 -7.11 -20.13 -2.21
C ILE A 98 -7.29 -21.61 -1.95
N LYS A 99 -8.55 -22.07 -1.89
CA LYS A 99 -8.88 -23.49 -1.77
C LYS A 99 -9.49 -23.99 -3.06
N ILE A 100 -8.86 -24.97 -3.68
CA ILE A 100 -9.28 -25.61 -4.91
C ILE A 100 -9.84 -27.00 -4.52
N PRO A 101 -11.15 -27.18 -4.50
CA PRO A 101 -11.76 -28.45 -4.11
C PRO A 101 -11.60 -29.50 -5.20
N GLU A 102 -11.77 -30.77 -4.84
CA GLU A 102 -11.81 -31.89 -5.78
C GLU A 102 -12.94 -31.68 -6.81
N GLY A 103 -12.67 -32.02 -8.07
CA GLY A 103 -13.59 -31.83 -9.18
C GLY A 103 -13.70 -30.41 -9.73
N PHE A 104 -12.77 -29.51 -9.32
CA PHE A 104 -12.74 -28.10 -9.72
C PHE A 104 -12.79 -27.91 -11.24
N GLU A 105 -11.96 -28.64 -12.01
CA GLU A 105 -11.88 -28.47 -13.47
C GLU A 105 -13.23 -28.67 -14.12
N LYS A 106 -13.93 -29.77 -13.80
CA LYS A 106 -15.28 -30.08 -14.37
C LYS A 106 -16.30 -29.03 -13.96
N ALA A 107 -16.38 -28.72 -12.67
CA ALA A 107 -17.34 -27.77 -12.12
C ALA A 107 -17.15 -26.36 -12.68
N TYR A 108 -15.93 -25.96 -12.99
CA TYR A 108 -15.66 -24.66 -13.57
C TYR A 108 -16.26 -24.48 -14.97
N PHE A 109 -16.17 -25.50 -15.80
CA PHE A 109 -16.75 -25.46 -17.15
C PHE A 109 -18.28 -25.66 -17.14
N ASP A 110 -18.83 -26.35 -16.14
CA ASP A 110 -20.28 -26.55 -15.95
C ASP A 110 -20.98 -25.33 -15.31
N LYS A 111 -20.34 -24.15 -15.29
CA LYS A 111 -20.83 -22.87 -14.72
C LYS A 111 -21.08 -22.87 -13.22
N GLN A 112 -20.56 -23.84 -12.50
CA GLN A 112 -20.47 -23.78 -11.04
C GLN A 112 -19.18 -23.03 -10.65
N THR A 113 -19.20 -22.26 -9.56
CA THR A 113 -18.02 -21.55 -9.03
C THR A 113 -17.43 -22.32 -7.86
N PRO A 114 -16.58 -23.29 -8.09
CA PRO A 114 -16.12 -24.21 -7.05
C PRO A 114 -14.90 -23.69 -6.28
N LEU A 115 -14.30 -22.59 -6.73
CA LEU A 115 -13.09 -22.05 -6.10
C LEU A 115 -13.45 -21.14 -4.91
N THR A 116 -12.87 -21.43 -3.75
CA THR A 116 -13.06 -20.61 -2.54
C THR A 116 -11.86 -19.70 -2.34
N LEU A 117 -12.11 -18.39 -2.37
CA LEU A 117 -11.14 -17.35 -2.06
C LEU A 117 -11.49 -16.73 -0.71
N ILE A 118 -10.61 -16.87 0.28
CA ILE A 118 -10.75 -16.24 1.59
C ILE A 118 -9.73 -15.12 1.67
N ASN A 119 -10.20 -13.89 1.68
CA ASN A 119 -9.39 -12.71 1.50
C ASN A 119 -9.38 -11.82 2.77
N LYS A 120 -8.21 -11.29 3.11
CA LYS A 120 -8.13 -10.13 3.99
C LYS A 120 -8.60 -8.91 3.20
N PRO A 121 -9.52 -8.06 3.72
CA PRO A 121 -9.94 -6.85 3.01
C PRO A 121 -8.74 -5.95 2.69
N GLY A 122 -8.58 -5.58 1.42
CA GLY A 122 -7.48 -4.71 0.99
C GLY A 122 -7.17 -4.81 -0.50
N PHE A 123 -6.27 -3.95 -0.95
CA PHE A 123 -5.84 -3.88 -2.35
C PHE A 123 -5.14 -5.17 -2.81
N ASP A 124 -4.25 -5.71 -1.96
CA ASP A 124 -3.44 -6.90 -2.30
C ASP A 124 -4.30 -8.12 -2.60
N SER A 125 -5.32 -8.38 -1.77
CA SER A 125 -6.25 -9.51 -1.96
C SER A 125 -7.15 -9.33 -3.19
N THR A 126 -7.59 -8.08 -3.45
CA THR A 126 -8.37 -7.76 -4.66
C THR A 126 -7.54 -8.01 -5.92
N TYR A 127 -6.26 -7.65 -5.88
CA TYR A 127 -5.34 -7.90 -6.99
C TYR A 127 -5.19 -9.40 -7.29
N VAL A 128 -4.97 -10.22 -6.26
CA VAL A 128 -4.91 -11.69 -6.39
C VAL A 128 -6.21 -12.26 -6.96
N THR A 129 -7.36 -11.79 -6.45
CA THR A 129 -8.67 -12.22 -6.94
C THR A 129 -8.85 -11.93 -8.44
N ASN A 130 -8.45 -10.74 -8.88
CA ASN A 130 -8.51 -10.36 -10.29
C ASN A 130 -7.58 -11.24 -11.14
N GLN A 131 -6.36 -11.50 -10.68
CA GLN A 131 -5.43 -12.39 -11.40
C GLN A 131 -5.99 -13.81 -11.57
N VAL A 132 -6.54 -14.39 -10.51
CA VAL A 132 -7.18 -15.72 -10.59
C VAL A 132 -8.33 -15.70 -11.59
N ASN A 133 -9.18 -14.69 -11.52
CA ASN A 133 -10.33 -14.57 -12.43
C ASN A 133 -9.88 -14.37 -13.89
N ASP A 134 -8.86 -13.57 -14.13
CA ASP A 134 -8.35 -13.29 -15.48
C ASP A 134 -7.71 -14.54 -16.09
N PHE A 135 -6.91 -15.28 -15.30
CA PHE A 135 -6.37 -16.57 -15.73
C PHE A 135 -7.47 -17.55 -16.11
N LEU A 136 -8.44 -17.77 -15.23
CA LEU A 136 -9.52 -18.71 -15.45
C LEU A 136 -10.41 -18.31 -16.64
N LYS A 137 -10.72 -17.02 -16.79
CA LYS A 137 -11.46 -16.52 -17.96
C LYS A 137 -10.69 -16.73 -19.24
N SER A 138 -9.37 -16.51 -19.25
CA SER A 138 -8.53 -16.72 -20.43
C SER A 138 -8.54 -18.18 -20.88
N VAL A 139 -8.40 -19.10 -19.92
CA VAL A 139 -8.51 -20.55 -20.21
C VAL A 139 -9.90 -20.90 -20.76
N LYS A 140 -10.96 -20.35 -20.15
CA LYS A 140 -12.34 -20.61 -20.56
C LYS A 140 -12.60 -20.14 -21.99
N VAL A 141 -12.17 -18.95 -22.37
CA VAL A 141 -12.34 -18.40 -23.72
C VAL A 141 -11.66 -19.29 -24.77
N LEU A 142 -10.44 -19.76 -24.49
CA LEU A 142 -9.72 -20.66 -25.38
C LEU A 142 -10.40 -22.02 -25.48
N HIS A 143 -10.90 -22.55 -24.38
CA HIS A 143 -11.65 -23.82 -24.39
C HIS A 143 -12.96 -23.70 -25.18
N GLU A 144 -13.71 -22.62 -25.00
CA GLU A 144 -14.93 -22.34 -25.77
C GLU A 144 -14.64 -22.10 -27.27
N SER A 145 -13.41 -21.74 -27.62
CA SER A 145 -12.96 -21.60 -29.03
C SER A 145 -12.56 -22.93 -29.67
N GLY A 146 -12.70 -24.07 -28.98
CA GLY A 146 -12.46 -25.41 -29.48
C GLY A 146 -11.13 -26.05 -29.02
N ASP A 147 -10.35 -25.42 -28.20
CA ASP A 147 -9.15 -26.02 -27.64
C ASP A 147 -9.49 -27.01 -26.51
N SER A 148 -8.73 -28.09 -26.38
CA SER A 148 -8.80 -28.90 -25.16
C SER A 148 -8.31 -28.13 -23.95
N VAL A 149 -8.74 -28.47 -22.73
CA VAL A 149 -8.31 -27.79 -21.49
C VAL A 149 -6.80 -27.73 -21.40
N ALA A 150 -6.09 -28.81 -21.68
CA ALA A 150 -4.63 -28.86 -21.64
C ALA A 150 -3.99 -27.91 -22.68
N GLN A 151 -4.56 -27.79 -23.87
CA GLN A 151 -4.09 -26.87 -24.92
C GLN A 151 -4.36 -25.41 -24.53
N ALA A 152 -5.55 -25.12 -23.99
CA ALA A 152 -5.92 -23.79 -23.54
C ALA A 152 -4.97 -23.30 -22.42
N VAL A 153 -4.74 -24.14 -21.43
CA VAL A 153 -3.79 -23.89 -20.33
C VAL A 153 -2.37 -23.61 -20.86
N GLN A 154 -1.85 -24.45 -21.75
CA GLN A 154 -0.52 -24.28 -22.33
C GLN A 154 -0.40 -22.97 -23.14
N LYS A 155 -1.47 -22.58 -23.86
CA LYS A 155 -1.50 -21.31 -24.58
C LYS A 155 -1.48 -20.13 -23.62
N VAL A 156 -2.28 -20.14 -22.54
CA VAL A 156 -2.29 -19.09 -21.54
C VAL A 156 -0.93 -18.93 -20.87
N GLU A 157 -0.27 -20.02 -20.46
CA GLU A 157 1.09 -20.00 -19.89
C GLU A 157 2.11 -19.41 -20.86
N ARG A 158 1.99 -19.73 -22.16
CA ARG A 158 2.87 -19.16 -23.19
C ARG A 158 2.66 -17.65 -23.36
N TYR A 159 1.42 -17.18 -23.35
CA TYR A 159 1.11 -15.75 -23.49
C TYR A 159 1.51 -14.95 -22.25
N ASP A 160 1.35 -15.50 -21.05
CA ASP A 160 1.74 -14.84 -19.81
C ASP A 160 3.26 -14.68 -19.69
N ASN A 161 4.01 -15.65 -20.19
CA ASN A 161 5.47 -15.57 -20.29
C ASN A 161 5.98 -14.52 -21.31
N GLN A 162 5.11 -14.04 -22.22
CA GLN A 162 5.43 -12.94 -23.12
C GLN A 162 5.25 -11.60 -22.39
N LYS A 163 6.30 -11.16 -21.70
CA LYS A 163 6.31 -9.85 -21.04
C LYS A 163 6.09 -8.74 -22.08
N SER A 164 4.87 -8.23 -22.15
CA SER A 164 4.58 -7.03 -22.93
C SER A 164 5.27 -5.84 -22.28
N LYS A 165 6.18 -5.19 -23.00
CA LYS A 165 6.78 -3.94 -22.55
C LYS A 165 5.73 -2.84 -22.63
N VAL A 166 5.01 -2.61 -21.54
CA VAL A 166 4.07 -1.49 -21.44
C VAL A 166 4.89 -0.22 -21.23
N THR A 167 4.98 0.61 -22.26
CA THR A 167 5.53 1.94 -22.14
C THR A 167 4.37 2.89 -21.88
N LEU A 168 4.29 3.42 -20.67
CA LEU A 168 3.33 4.47 -20.35
C LEU A 168 3.72 5.72 -21.14
N ILE A 169 2.98 6.03 -22.20
CA ILE A 169 3.12 7.29 -22.92
C ILE A 169 2.43 8.37 -22.08
N ALA A 170 3.11 8.81 -21.02
CA ALA A 170 2.67 9.97 -20.28
C ALA A 170 2.94 11.20 -21.16
N LYS A 171 1.90 11.76 -21.74
CA LYS A 171 1.94 13.05 -22.47
C LYS A 171 2.38 14.20 -21.56
N ASN A 172 2.21 14.05 -20.26
CA ASN A 172 2.78 14.88 -19.21
C ASN A 172 3.63 13.95 -18.32
N LYS A 173 4.82 14.37 -17.94
CA LYS A 173 5.78 13.65 -17.08
C LYS A 173 5.26 13.29 -15.67
N SER A 174 3.96 13.27 -15.48
CA SER A 174 3.26 12.95 -14.23
C SER A 174 2.98 11.46 -14.03
N GLY A 175 3.50 10.60 -14.89
CA GLY A 175 3.33 9.15 -14.75
C GLY A 175 4.48 8.53 -13.94
N GLY A 176 4.32 8.41 -12.64
CA GLY A 176 5.11 7.49 -11.84
C GLY A 176 6.23 8.07 -10.99
N GLU A 177 6.84 9.19 -11.37
CA GLU A 177 7.84 9.86 -10.53
C GLU A 177 7.23 11.13 -9.97
N MET A 178 6.94 11.16 -8.67
CA MET A 178 6.65 12.43 -8.01
C MET A 178 7.95 13.22 -7.94
N PRO A 179 8.02 14.42 -8.60
CA PRO A 179 9.20 15.25 -8.51
C PRO A 179 9.53 15.57 -7.04
N PHE A 180 10.80 15.72 -6.73
CA PHE A 180 11.31 16.05 -5.40
C PHE A 180 10.49 17.13 -4.67
N HIS A 181 10.12 18.18 -5.38
CA HIS A 181 9.34 19.28 -4.82
C HIS A 181 7.94 18.87 -4.33
N ASN A 182 7.31 17.83 -4.89
CA ASN A 182 5.99 17.38 -4.44
C ASN A 182 6.06 16.79 -3.03
N TYR A 183 7.10 16.02 -2.70
CA TYR A 183 7.30 15.52 -1.35
C TYR A 183 7.52 16.66 -0.36
N LEU A 184 8.32 17.65 -0.75
CA LEU A 184 8.58 18.82 0.10
C LEU A 184 7.29 19.61 0.37
N PHE A 185 6.45 19.82 -0.65
CA PHE A 185 5.14 20.46 -0.49
C PHE A 185 4.17 19.64 0.34
N GLN A 186 4.24 18.33 0.29
CA GLN A 186 3.40 17.44 1.13
C GLN A 186 3.73 17.59 2.63
N TYR A 187 4.99 17.83 2.97
CA TYR A 187 5.43 18.05 4.37
C TYR A 187 5.29 19.49 4.86
N LEU A 188 5.16 20.44 3.95
CA LEU A 188 5.08 21.86 4.29
C LEU A 188 3.95 22.22 5.27
N PRO A 189 2.71 21.68 5.14
CA PRO A 189 1.65 21.94 6.13
C PRO A 189 2.02 21.45 7.53
N TYR A 190 2.69 20.30 7.66
CA TYR A 190 3.12 19.77 8.94
C TYR A 190 4.18 20.64 9.59
N ILE A 191 5.12 21.15 8.81
CA ILE A 191 6.15 22.11 9.28
C ILE A 191 5.48 23.37 9.80
N LEU A 192 4.53 23.95 9.04
CA LEU A 192 3.83 25.17 9.43
C LEU A 192 2.99 24.99 10.70
N ILE A 193 2.22 23.90 10.80
CA ILE A 193 1.40 23.60 11.98
C ILE A 193 2.29 23.39 13.20
N SER A 194 3.37 22.63 13.07
CA SER A 194 4.30 22.37 14.17
C SER A 194 4.99 23.64 14.64
N MET A 195 5.46 24.48 13.72
CA MET A 195 6.10 25.75 14.03
C MET A 195 5.15 26.73 14.73
N THR A 196 3.91 26.84 14.25
CA THR A 196 2.89 27.70 14.87
C THR A 196 2.50 27.19 16.24
N SER A 197 2.31 25.88 16.42
CA SER A 197 1.97 25.26 17.70
C SER A 197 3.09 25.44 18.72
N TYR A 198 4.34 25.25 18.32
CA TYR A 198 5.50 25.47 19.18
C TYR A 198 5.62 26.95 19.61
N SER A 199 5.49 27.86 18.65
CA SER A 199 5.57 29.31 18.94
C SER A 199 4.44 29.76 19.88
N LEU A 200 3.22 29.30 19.67
CA LEU A 200 2.09 29.56 20.56
C LEU A 200 2.30 28.95 21.94
N GLY A 201 2.82 27.73 22.02
CA GLY A 201 3.13 27.05 23.28
C GLY A 201 4.09 27.83 24.14
N ILE A 202 5.21 28.31 23.58
CA ILE A 202 6.19 29.16 24.31
C ILE A 202 5.52 30.43 24.85
N ILE A 203 4.73 31.09 24.00
CA ILE A 203 4.07 32.34 24.40
C ILE A 203 3.04 32.06 25.51
N LEU A 204 2.24 31.01 25.42
CA LEU A 204 1.29 30.63 26.46
C LEU A 204 2.02 30.33 27.81
N ILE A 205 3.14 29.62 27.77
CA ILE A 205 3.95 29.34 28.97
C ILE A 205 4.43 30.63 29.59
N ILE A 206 4.94 31.58 28.79
CA ILE A 206 5.43 32.88 29.29
C ILE A 206 4.30 33.68 29.92
N TYR A 207 3.09 33.67 29.35
CA TYR A 207 1.91 34.36 29.90
C TYR A 207 1.26 33.62 31.09
N ALA A 208 1.46 32.30 31.20
CA ALA A 208 0.99 31.52 32.34
C ALA A 208 1.81 31.71 33.61
N GLU A 209 3.00 32.31 33.51
CA GLU A 209 3.85 32.60 34.66
C GLU A 209 3.13 33.48 35.70
N PRO A 210 3.05 33.03 36.98
CA PRO A 210 2.17 33.67 37.99
C PRO A 210 2.36 35.16 38.13
N ASP A 211 3.61 35.67 38.11
CA ASP A 211 3.91 37.07 38.26
C ASP A 211 3.44 37.93 37.08
N LYS A 212 3.55 37.39 35.87
CA LYS A 212 3.08 38.06 34.65
C LYS A 212 1.55 38.05 34.59
N LYS A 213 0.93 36.95 34.96
CA LYS A 213 -0.53 36.84 35.04
C LYS A 213 -1.12 37.84 36.04
N ARG A 214 -0.54 37.97 37.23
CA ARG A 214 -0.95 38.97 38.23
C ARG A 214 -0.83 40.41 37.71
N ARG A 215 0.28 40.77 37.07
CA ARG A 215 0.48 42.09 36.44
C ARG A 215 -0.54 42.37 35.33
N MET A 216 -0.88 41.38 34.52
CA MET A 216 -1.91 41.54 33.49
C MET A 216 -3.31 41.77 34.08
N LEU A 217 -3.67 41.08 35.17
CA LEU A 217 -4.94 41.23 35.85
C LEU A 217 -5.08 42.60 36.55
N CYS A 218 -3.94 43.22 36.95
CA CYS A 218 -3.92 44.57 37.58
C CYS A 218 -3.76 45.68 36.55
N ALA A 219 -3.55 45.39 35.26
CA ALA A 219 -3.43 46.40 34.22
C ALA A 219 -4.82 46.96 33.88
N PRO A 220 -4.99 48.28 33.77
CA PRO A 220 -6.27 48.92 33.40
C PRO A 220 -6.50 48.79 31.89
N VAL A 221 -6.69 47.55 31.43
CA VAL A 221 -7.01 47.27 30.04
C VAL A 221 -8.51 46.89 30.00
N SER A 222 -9.29 47.72 29.40
CA SER A 222 -10.71 47.38 29.07
C SER A 222 -10.74 46.24 28.04
N TYR A 223 -11.52 45.20 28.33
CA TYR A 223 -11.81 44.14 27.40
C TYR A 223 -12.76 44.64 26.32
#